data_893151e5af85bd80b25d00954bca8dc9
#
_entry.id   893151e5af85bd80b25d00954bca8dc9
#
_cell.length_a   1.000
_cell.length_b   1.000
_cell.length_c   1.000
_cell.angle_alpha   90.00
_cell.angle_beta   90.00
_cell.angle_gamma   90.00
#
_symmetry.space_group_name_H-M   'P 1'
#
loop_
_entity.id
_entity.type
_entity.pdbx_description
1 polymer ?
#
loop_
_entity_poly.entity_id
_entity_poly.type
_entity_poly.pdbx_seq_one_letter_code
_entity_poly.pdbx_strand_id
1 'polypeptide(L)' 'MSNKDKDNLRKRVEQSLLKAHDKMLRDKALHGDSVIYCNRQGDPIIVPASEALDNFIALFPQFAV' A
#
# COMPACT_ATOMS: atom_id res chain seq x y z
N MET A 1 -3.77 -9.31 -27.84
CA MET A 1 -3.16 -9.80 -26.61
C MET A 1 -3.87 -11.06 -26.12
N SER A 2 -3.09 -12.07 -25.74
CA SER A 2 -3.68 -13.25 -25.11
C SER A 2 -4.10 -12.94 -23.67
N ASN A 3 -4.97 -13.76 -23.10
CA ASN A 3 -5.37 -13.61 -21.70
C ASN A 3 -4.18 -13.72 -20.75
N LYS A 4 -3.21 -14.57 -21.10
CA LYS A 4 -2.00 -14.76 -20.31
C LYS A 4 -1.15 -13.46 -20.26
N ASP A 5 -1.05 -12.76 -21.39
CA ASP A 5 -0.30 -11.49 -21.44
C ASP A 5 -0.99 -10.41 -20.62
N LYS A 6 -2.32 -10.35 -20.66
CA LYS A 6 -3.11 -9.41 -19.85
C LYS A 6 -2.92 -9.67 -18.35
N ASP A 7 -2.92 -10.95 -17.95
CA ASP A 7 -2.73 -11.31 -16.55
C ASP A 7 -1.32 -10.94 -16.06
N ASN A 8 -0.30 -11.17 -16.88
CA ASN A 8 1.09 -10.79 -16.54
C ASN A 8 1.23 -9.28 -16.41
N LEU A 9 0.62 -8.52 -17.30
CA LEU A 9 0.66 -7.07 -17.24
C LEU A 9 -0.04 -6.56 -15.97
N ARG A 10 -1.20 -7.13 -15.63
CA ARG A 10 -1.93 -6.77 -14.42
C ARG A 10 -1.09 -7.00 -13.17
N LYS A 11 -0.43 -8.17 -13.07
CA LYS A 11 0.43 -8.49 -11.94
C LYS A 11 1.58 -7.50 -11.79
N ARG A 12 2.19 -7.09 -12.90
CA ARG A 12 3.27 -6.10 -12.87
C ARG A 12 2.79 -4.75 -12.38
N VAL A 13 1.61 -4.31 -12.84
CA VAL A 13 1.02 -3.05 -12.40
C VAL A 13 0.69 -3.10 -10.91
N GLU A 14 0.08 -4.18 -10.45
CA GLU A 14 -0.25 -4.37 -9.03
C GLU A 14 1.01 -4.32 -8.17
N GLN A 15 2.08 -5.01 -8.56
CA GLN A 15 3.34 -5.01 -7.83
C GLN A 15 3.97 -3.63 -7.79
N SER A 16 3.92 -2.90 -8.90
CA SER A 16 4.44 -1.53 -8.95
C SER A 16 3.67 -0.59 -8.03
N LEU A 17 2.35 -0.72 -7.99
CA LEU A 17 1.51 0.07 -7.09
C LEU A 17 1.79 -0.27 -5.63
N LEU A 18 1.97 -1.55 -5.30
CA LEU A 18 2.31 -1.98 -3.94
C LEU A 18 3.67 -1.43 -3.50
N LYS A 19 4.67 -1.46 -4.38
CA LYS A 19 5.99 -0.90 -4.08
C LYS A 19 5.92 0.60 -3.84
N ALA A 20 5.17 1.32 -4.66
CA ALA A 20 4.99 2.76 -4.51
C ALA A 20 4.28 3.07 -3.20
N HIS A 21 3.27 2.29 -2.84
CA HIS A 21 2.54 2.46 -1.59
C HIS A 21 3.44 2.20 -0.38
N ASP A 22 4.24 1.14 -0.41
CA ASP A 22 5.21 0.84 0.64
C ASP A 22 6.19 2.00 0.84
N LYS A 23 6.77 2.50 -0.25
CA LYS A 23 7.70 3.62 -0.20
C LYS A 23 7.04 4.86 0.40
N MET A 24 5.83 5.17 -0.02
CA MET A 24 5.08 6.32 0.48
C MET A 24 4.86 6.20 2.01
N LEU A 25 4.44 5.02 2.48
CA LEU A 25 4.20 4.80 3.90
C LEU A 25 5.49 4.92 4.71
N ARG A 26 6.60 4.38 4.21
CA ARG A 26 7.90 4.49 4.89
C ARG A 26 8.38 5.93 4.98
N ASP A 27 8.25 6.69 3.90
CA ASP A 27 8.65 8.10 3.88
C ASP A 27 7.80 8.90 4.87
N LYS A 28 6.49 8.69 4.89
CA LYS A 28 5.60 9.39 5.81
C LYS A 28 5.87 8.99 7.27
N ALA A 29 6.15 7.71 7.52
CA ALA A 29 6.48 7.25 8.86
C ALA A 29 7.76 7.89 9.39
N LEU A 30 8.78 8.05 8.53
CA LEU A 30 10.03 8.71 8.89
C LEU A 30 9.81 10.18 9.27
N HIS A 31 8.85 10.85 8.66
CA HIS A 31 8.54 12.25 8.92
C HIS A 31 7.48 12.44 10.01
N GLY A 32 6.98 11.36 10.59
CA GLY A 32 5.93 11.42 11.59
C GLY A 32 4.58 11.85 11.04
N ASP A 33 4.37 11.70 9.74
CA ASP A 33 3.13 12.08 9.07
C ASP A 33 2.04 11.03 9.28
N SER A 34 0.81 11.42 8.94
CA SER A 34 -0.35 10.54 8.99
C SER A 34 -0.90 10.33 7.58
N VAL A 35 -1.66 9.26 7.41
CA VAL A 35 -2.36 8.97 6.16
C VAL A 35 -3.87 8.94 6.42
N ILE A 36 -4.64 9.23 5.40
CA ILE A 36 -6.10 9.26 5.50
C ILE A 36 -6.65 8.06 4.74
N TYR A 37 -7.44 7.24 5.43
CA TYR A 37 -8.18 6.13 4.84
C TYR A 37 -9.66 6.37 4.98
N CYS A 38 -10.44 5.73 4.11
CA CYS A 38 -11.89 5.71 4.25
C CYS A 38 -12.30 4.40 4.93
N ASN A 39 -13.20 4.46 5.91
CA ASN A 39 -13.77 3.28 6.49
C ASN A 39 -14.85 2.68 5.57
N ARG A 40 -15.52 1.62 6.01
CA ARG A 40 -16.58 0.97 5.21
C ARG A 40 -17.77 1.88 4.95
N GLN A 41 -17.97 2.88 5.80
CA GLN A 41 -19.07 3.84 5.69
C GLN A 41 -18.68 5.05 4.83
N GLY A 42 -17.43 5.09 4.36
CA GLY A 42 -16.93 6.19 3.55
C GLY A 42 -16.42 7.39 4.34
N ASP A 43 -16.38 7.30 5.68
CA ASP A 43 -15.87 8.37 6.53
C ASP A 43 -14.34 8.39 6.53
N PRO A 44 -13.70 9.56 6.50
CA PRO A 44 -12.25 9.64 6.55
C PRO A 44 -11.73 9.28 7.95
N ILE A 45 -10.67 8.47 7.98
CA ILE A 45 -9.97 8.09 9.20
C ILE A 45 -8.51 8.50 9.06
N ILE A 46 -8.00 9.22 10.06
CA ILE A 46 -6.59 9.62 10.10
C ILE A 46 -5.84 8.56 10.90
N VAL A 47 -4.83 7.95 10.28
CA VAL A 47 -4.02 6.89 10.87
C VAL A 47 -2.56 7.32 10.83
N PRO A 48 -1.78 7.19 11.92
CA PRO A 48 -0.34 7.43 11.86
C PRO A 48 0.31 6.54 10.79
N ALA A 49 1.24 7.11 10.03
CA ALA A 49 1.85 6.38 8.91
C ALA A 49 2.59 5.12 9.40
N SER A 50 3.19 5.15 10.59
CA SER A 50 3.85 3.98 11.17
C SER A 50 2.87 2.83 11.38
N GLU A 51 1.68 3.11 11.89
CA GLU A 51 0.63 2.12 12.09
C GLU A 51 0.11 1.59 10.73
N ALA A 52 -0.08 2.50 9.77
CA ALA A 52 -0.50 2.12 8.43
C ALA A 52 0.55 1.22 7.75
N LEU A 53 1.83 1.51 7.97
CA LEU A 53 2.92 0.69 7.44
C LEU A 53 2.90 -0.71 8.06
N ASP A 54 2.72 -0.81 9.38
CA ASP A 54 2.65 -2.10 10.07
C ASP A 54 1.48 -2.94 9.52
N ASN A 55 0.32 -2.32 9.32
CA ASN A 55 -0.83 -3.00 8.75
C ASN A 55 -0.58 -3.44 7.32
N PHE A 56 0.09 -2.61 6.53
CA PHE A 56 0.45 -2.93 5.15
C PHE A 56 1.40 -4.14 5.10
N ILE A 57 2.42 -4.17 5.96
CA ILE A 57 3.38 -5.27 6.01
C ILE A 57 2.69 -6.56 6.47
N ALA A 58 1.72 -6.46 7.38
CA ALA A 58 0.95 -7.63 7.82
C ALA A 58 0.13 -8.23 6.68
N LEU A 59 -0.40 -7.40 5.77
CA LEU A 59 -1.14 -7.85 4.60
C LEU A 59 -0.21 -8.33 3.47
N PHE A 60 0.97 -7.75 3.36
CA PHE A 60 1.94 -8.03 2.30
C PHE A 60 3.30 -8.31 2.91
N PRO A 61 3.51 -9.52 3.51
CA PRO A 61 4.76 -9.83 4.20
C PRO A 61 6.01 -9.74 3.33
N GLN A 62 5.87 -9.80 2.01
CA GLN A 62 6.99 -9.68 1.09
C GLN A 62 7.69 -8.31 1.17
N PHE A 63 7.04 -7.30 1.75
CA PHE A 63 7.61 -5.98 1.97
C PHE A 63 8.21 -5.80 3.36
N ALA A 64 8.10 -6.80 4.22
CA ALA A 64 8.76 -6.77 5.52
C ALA A 64 10.28 -6.86 5.33
N VAL A 65 11.02 -6.03 6.04
CA VAL A 65 12.48 -5.99 5.97
C VAL A 65 13.09 -6.62 7.21
#